data_d50aa27bf83491748c6521d598594316
#
_entry.id   d50aa27bf83491748c6521d598594316
#
_cell.length_a   1.000
_cell.length_b   1.000
_cell.length_c   1.000
_cell.angle_alpha   90.00
_cell.angle_beta   90.00
_cell.angle_gamma   90.00
#
_symmetry.space_group_name_H-M   'P 1'
#
loop_
_entity.id
_entity.type
_entity.pdbx_description
1 polymer ?
#
loop_
_entity_poly.entity_id
_entity_poly.type
_entity_poly.pdbx_seq_one_letter_code
_entity_poly.pdbx_strand_id
1 'polypeptide(L)'
;MTSHPSPVVVGYDFSHGAGAALHRAVTLAARSPFHVLHLVCVIDPEEAIPSIPAYNGIDDMYAARVQEALAAEIQCELDKADVATRLHFFVHARIGKAAPVILDLAREVGADLIIVGSRGVTGLERLIAGSTAEHVVRDAGCTVEVARPKRYPEVEGLAVALVDPDPSTAYVPPHRYTYEDHRVNLRPVEWPL
;
A
#
# COMPACT_ATOMS: atom_id res chain seq x y z
N MET A 1 0.33 24.26 -16.48
CA MET A 1 -0.23 23.64 -15.28
C MET A 1 0.96 23.21 -14.42
N THR A 2 1.19 23.88 -13.32
CA THR A 2 2.24 23.48 -12.35
C THR A 2 1.76 22.21 -11.67
N SER A 3 2.39 21.10 -12.00
CA SER A 3 2.13 19.83 -11.31
C SER A 3 2.77 19.90 -9.92
N HIS A 4 1.93 19.90 -8.89
CA HIS A 4 2.41 19.81 -7.51
C HIS A 4 2.73 18.36 -7.17
N PRO A 5 3.74 18.11 -6.31
CA PRO A 5 3.95 16.79 -5.73
C PRO A 5 2.67 16.30 -5.04
N SER A 6 2.37 15.02 -5.17
CA SER A 6 1.25 14.35 -4.50
C SER A 6 1.83 13.40 -3.44
N PRO A 7 1.91 13.82 -2.17
CA PRO A 7 2.46 13.00 -1.10
C PRO A 7 1.51 11.84 -0.77
N VAL A 8 2.10 10.64 -0.65
CA VAL A 8 1.40 9.40 -0.31
C VAL A 8 2.04 8.82 0.95
N VAL A 9 1.30 8.73 2.03
CA VAL A 9 1.76 8.12 3.28
C VAL A 9 1.45 6.63 3.27
N VAL A 10 2.44 5.81 3.60
CA VAL A 10 2.32 4.34 3.62
C VAL A 10 2.65 3.83 5.01
N GLY A 11 1.67 3.28 5.71
CA GLY A 11 1.89 2.61 6.99
C GLY A 11 2.50 1.21 6.78
N TYR A 12 3.64 0.96 7.44
CA TYR A 12 4.38 -0.29 7.30
C TYR A 12 4.82 -0.84 8.66
N ASP A 13 4.49 -2.08 8.97
CA ASP A 13 4.78 -2.76 10.23
C ASP A 13 5.50 -4.10 10.07
N PHE A 14 6.12 -4.34 8.93
CA PHE A 14 6.76 -5.60 8.55
C PHE A 14 5.83 -6.81 8.50
N SER A 15 4.53 -6.61 8.54
CA SER A 15 3.54 -7.67 8.36
C SER A 15 3.30 -7.98 6.88
N HIS A 16 2.71 -9.14 6.61
CA HIS A 16 2.28 -9.49 5.26
C HIS A 16 1.23 -8.51 4.68
N GLY A 17 0.39 -7.93 5.54
CA GLY A 17 -0.57 -6.89 5.13
C GLY A 17 0.12 -5.60 4.71
N ALA A 18 1.17 -5.20 5.42
CA ALA A 18 1.99 -4.04 5.08
C ALA A 18 2.74 -4.23 3.76
N GLY A 19 3.20 -5.44 3.45
CA GLY A 19 3.77 -5.76 2.15
C GLY A 19 2.82 -5.47 0.99
N ALA A 20 1.53 -5.78 1.14
CA ALA A 20 0.52 -5.43 0.13
C ALA A 20 0.33 -3.91 -0.02
N ALA A 21 0.41 -3.15 1.08
CA ALA A 21 0.35 -1.69 1.05
C ALA A 21 1.57 -1.09 0.34
N LEU A 22 2.77 -1.59 0.62
CA LEU A 22 4.00 -1.16 -0.03
C LEU A 22 3.97 -1.46 -1.53
N HIS A 23 3.62 -2.69 -1.92
CA HIS A 23 3.48 -3.07 -3.33
C HIS A 23 2.50 -2.15 -4.07
N ARG A 24 1.38 -1.85 -3.45
CA ARG A 24 0.37 -0.94 -4.02
C ARG A 24 0.91 0.47 -4.20
N ALA A 25 1.64 1.00 -3.21
CA ALA A 25 2.25 2.33 -3.25
C ALA A 25 3.30 2.44 -4.36
N VAL A 26 4.19 1.45 -4.47
CA VAL A 26 5.21 1.40 -5.54
C VAL A 26 4.56 1.33 -6.92
N THR A 27 3.54 0.48 -7.10
CA THR A 27 2.79 0.38 -8.36
C THR A 27 2.11 1.70 -8.72
N LEU A 28 1.58 2.44 -7.75
CA LEU A 28 0.96 3.74 -7.96
C LEU A 28 2.01 4.79 -8.38
N ALA A 29 3.11 4.87 -7.64
CA ALA A 29 4.18 5.82 -7.89
C ALA A 29 4.91 5.57 -9.23
N ALA A 30 5.02 4.31 -9.65
CA ALA A 30 5.57 3.96 -10.96
C ALA A 30 4.76 4.51 -12.15
N ARG A 31 3.47 4.80 -11.94
CA ARG A 31 2.58 5.34 -12.98
C ARG A 31 2.59 6.85 -13.10
N SER A 32 3.15 7.55 -12.12
CA SER A 32 3.17 9.01 -12.10
C SER A 32 4.38 9.54 -11.34
N PRO A 33 5.22 10.37 -11.96
CA PRO A 33 6.41 10.94 -11.33
C PRO A 33 6.08 11.98 -10.24
N PHE A 34 4.80 12.32 -10.07
CA PHE A 34 4.37 13.31 -9.09
C PHE A 34 4.13 12.71 -7.70
N HIS A 35 3.99 11.38 -7.60
CA HIS A 35 3.84 10.74 -6.31
C HIS A 35 5.15 10.71 -5.55
N VAL A 36 5.11 11.20 -4.30
CA VAL A 36 6.21 11.15 -3.34
C VAL A 36 5.79 10.23 -2.20
N LEU A 37 6.49 9.12 -2.02
CA LEU A 37 6.15 8.14 -1.01
C LEU A 37 6.76 8.51 0.35
N HIS A 38 5.96 8.53 1.40
CA HIS A 38 6.38 8.65 2.78
C HIS A 38 6.04 7.36 3.52
N LEU A 39 7.01 6.44 3.63
CA LEU A 39 6.83 5.21 4.38
C LEU A 39 7.04 5.47 5.86
N VAL A 40 6.14 5.02 6.70
CA VAL A 40 6.26 5.15 8.14
C VAL A 40 6.09 3.82 8.84
N CYS A 41 7.09 3.45 9.62
CA CYS A 41 6.98 2.41 10.63
C CYS A 41 6.79 3.06 12.01
N VAL A 42 5.71 2.71 12.69
CA VAL A 42 5.44 3.20 14.03
C VAL A 42 5.82 2.13 15.03
N ILE A 43 6.71 2.50 15.94
CA ILE A 43 7.29 1.63 16.97
C ILE A 43 6.46 1.82 18.24
N ASP A 44 5.85 0.76 18.75
CA ASP A 44 5.24 0.82 20.08
C ASP A 44 6.35 1.04 21.13
N PRO A 45 6.20 1.98 22.09
CA PRO A 45 7.22 2.23 23.09
C PRO A 45 7.46 1.05 24.04
N GLU A 46 6.52 0.12 24.12
CA GLU A 46 6.58 -1.04 25.02
C GLU A 46 6.93 -2.35 24.31
N GLU A 47 6.85 -2.38 22.97
CA GLU A 47 7.04 -3.60 22.21
C GLU A 47 7.95 -3.40 21.00
N ALA A 48 9.03 -4.15 20.95
CA ALA A 48 9.92 -4.17 19.80
C ALA A 48 9.26 -4.87 18.60
N ILE A 49 9.62 -4.44 17.40
CA ILE A 49 9.20 -5.10 16.17
C ILE A 49 9.80 -6.52 16.15
N PRO A 50 9.00 -7.58 15.96
CA PRO A 50 9.47 -8.96 16.09
C PRO A 50 10.69 -9.31 15.24
N SER A 51 10.81 -8.72 14.04
CA SER A 51 11.94 -8.94 13.13
C SER A 51 13.18 -8.10 13.44
N ILE A 52 13.09 -7.13 14.38
CA ILE A 52 14.17 -6.18 14.71
C ILE A 52 14.37 -6.14 16.21
N PRO A 53 15.34 -6.90 16.78
CA PRO A 53 15.52 -6.97 18.22
C PRO A 53 15.94 -5.63 18.84
N ALA A 54 15.36 -5.29 19.99
CA ALA A 54 15.76 -4.13 20.80
C ALA A 54 16.73 -4.58 21.90
N TYR A 55 18.03 -4.41 21.68
CA TYR A 55 19.05 -4.87 22.64
C TYR A 55 19.19 -3.97 23.87
N ASN A 56 18.96 -2.67 23.70
CA ASN A 56 19.11 -1.65 24.74
C ASN A 56 17.82 -0.87 25.04
N GLY A 57 16.67 -1.45 24.67
CA GLY A 57 15.38 -0.76 24.75
C GLY A 57 14.97 -0.08 23.45
N ILE A 58 13.84 0.62 23.51
CA ILE A 58 13.27 1.35 22.38
C ILE A 58 13.67 2.82 22.52
N ASP A 59 14.73 3.18 21.83
CA ASP A 59 15.34 4.50 21.81
C ASP A 59 15.56 5.01 20.36
N ASP A 60 16.18 6.15 20.20
CA ASP A 60 16.49 6.74 18.89
C ASP A 60 17.41 5.83 18.05
N MET A 61 18.30 5.07 18.68
CA MET A 61 19.16 4.11 17.96
C MET A 61 18.35 2.92 17.45
N TYR A 62 17.36 2.49 18.21
CA TYR A 62 16.42 1.47 17.73
C TYR A 62 15.58 2.00 16.56
N ALA A 63 15.09 3.23 16.67
CA ALA A 63 14.34 3.86 15.58
C ALA A 63 15.18 4.00 14.31
N ALA A 64 16.46 4.36 14.42
CA ALA A 64 17.38 4.41 13.28
C ALA A 64 17.53 3.03 12.58
N ARG A 65 17.67 1.95 13.35
CA ARG A 65 17.72 0.58 12.77
C ARG A 65 16.42 0.17 12.09
N VAL A 66 15.28 0.55 12.65
CA VAL A 66 13.98 0.34 12.03
C VAL A 66 13.88 1.10 10.71
N GLN A 67 14.39 2.34 10.69
CA GLN A 67 14.42 3.15 9.47
C GLN A 67 15.31 2.53 8.38
N GLU A 68 16.46 1.99 8.73
CA GLU A 68 17.35 1.28 7.81
C GLU A 68 16.67 0.02 7.25
N ALA A 69 16.03 -0.77 8.11
CA ALA A 69 15.27 -1.95 7.69
C ALA A 69 14.13 -1.60 6.75
N LEU A 70 13.40 -0.52 7.03
CA LEU A 70 12.32 -0.02 6.16
C LEU A 70 12.84 0.45 4.80
N ALA A 71 14.01 1.09 4.77
CA ALA A 71 14.66 1.48 3.51
C ALA A 71 15.06 0.26 2.67
N ALA A 72 15.53 -0.81 3.31
CA ALA A 72 15.84 -2.07 2.61
C ALA A 72 14.59 -2.75 2.04
N GLU A 73 13.46 -2.72 2.75
CA GLU A 73 12.19 -3.28 2.26
C GLU A 73 11.69 -2.55 1.02
N ILE A 74 11.71 -1.22 1.01
CA ILE A 74 11.30 -0.47 -0.20
C ILE A 74 12.23 -0.73 -1.36
N GLN A 75 13.54 -0.82 -1.14
CA GLN A 75 14.49 -1.13 -2.21
C GLN A 75 14.22 -2.53 -2.80
N CYS A 76 13.99 -3.52 -1.95
CA CYS A 76 13.62 -4.87 -2.39
C CYS A 76 12.33 -4.88 -3.22
N GLU A 77 11.34 -4.07 -2.86
CA GLU A 77 10.08 -3.98 -3.62
C GLU A 77 10.27 -3.25 -4.97
N LEU A 78 11.12 -2.23 -5.01
CA LEU A 78 11.49 -1.55 -6.25
C LEU A 78 12.20 -2.49 -7.22
N ASP A 79 13.11 -3.31 -6.72
CA ASP A 79 13.86 -4.28 -7.52
C ASP A 79 12.93 -5.35 -8.12
N LYS A 80 11.92 -5.81 -7.35
CA LYS A 80 10.90 -6.76 -7.84
C LYS A 80 9.98 -6.15 -8.91
N ALA A 81 9.69 -4.87 -8.77
CA ALA A 81 8.75 -4.18 -9.67
C ALA A 81 9.36 -3.83 -11.02
N ASP A 82 10.68 -4.04 -11.22
CA ASP A 82 11.43 -3.63 -12.42
C ASP A 82 11.12 -2.18 -12.83
N VAL A 83 11.02 -1.31 -11.82
CA VAL A 83 10.69 0.09 -12.02
C VAL A 83 11.92 0.84 -12.47
N ALA A 84 12.06 1.02 -13.78
CA ALA A 84 13.12 1.83 -14.39
C ALA A 84 13.03 3.33 -14.02
N THR A 85 11.94 3.74 -13.40
CA THR A 85 11.66 5.12 -13.04
C THR A 85 12.23 5.44 -11.66
N ARG A 86 12.88 6.59 -11.52
CA ARG A 86 13.32 7.09 -10.21
C ARG A 86 12.09 7.49 -9.41
N LEU A 87 11.80 6.71 -8.37
CA LEU A 87 10.78 7.08 -7.39
C LEU A 87 11.38 7.98 -6.31
N HIS A 88 10.61 8.98 -5.89
CA HIS A 88 10.95 9.80 -4.74
C HIS A 88 10.28 9.20 -3.51
N PHE A 89 11.08 8.85 -2.50
CA PHE A 89 10.54 8.33 -1.25
C PHE A 89 11.33 8.81 -0.03
N PHE A 90 10.65 8.85 1.09
CA PHE A 90 11.19 9.10 2.41
C PHE A 90 10.79 7.97 3.34
N VAL A 91 11.66 7.61 4.27
CA VAL A 91 11.39 6.61 5.29
C VAL A 91 11.41 7.25 6.67
N HIS A 92 10.41 6.91 7.47
CA HIS A 92 10.21 7.44 8.81
C HIS A 92 10.07 6.28 9.80
N ALA A 93 10.82 6.33 10.89
CA ALA A 93 10.58 5.51 12.07
C ALA A 93 10.15 6.44 13.20
N ARG A 94 9.00 6.21 13.79
CA ARG A 94 8.44 7.05 14.85
C ARG A 94 7.96 6.21 16.01
N ILE A 95 8.23 6.64 17.23
CA ILE A 95 7.78 5.95 18.44
C ILE A 95 6.41 6.50 18.83
N GLY A 96 5.43 5.62 19.08
CA GLY A 96 4.09 6.02 19.49
C GLY A 96 3.00 5.02 19.12
N LYS A 97 1.76 5.48 19.11
CA LYS A 97 0.60 4.69 18.68
C LYS A 97 0.41 4.82 17.16
N ALA A 98 0.19 3.69 16.49
CA ALA A 98 0.24 3.60 15.03
C ALA A 98 -0.70 4.58 14.32
N ALA A 99 -2.00 4.56 14.60
CA ALA A 99 -2.95 5.40 13.87
C ALA A 99 -2.73 6.90 14.07
N PRO A 100 -2.57 7.44 15.29
CA PRO A 100 -2.26 8.86 15.50
C PRO A 100 -0.99 9.31 14.76
N VAL A 101 0.10 8.54 14.87
CA VAL A 101 1.39 8.90 14.24
C VAL A 101 1.29 8.91 12.71
N ILE A 102 0.56 7.96 12.10
CA ILE A 102 0.30 7.95 10.64
C ILE A 102 -0.50 9.19 10.23
N LEU A 103 -1.55 9.53 10.98
CA LEU A 103 -2.38 10.69 10.71
C LEU A 103 -1.62 12.01 10.88
N ASP A 104 -0.76 12.09 11.88
CA ASP A 104 0.09 13.27 12.11
C ASP A 104 1.10 13.45 10.96
N LEU A 105 1.77 12.38 10.55
CA LEU A 105 2.64 12.46 9.37
C LEU A 105 1.87 12.88 8.12
N ALA A 106 0.66 12.35 7.91
CA ALA A 106 -0.15 12.73 6.77
C ALA A 106 -0.49 14.23 6.77
N ARG A 107 -0.79 14.82 7.94
CA ARG A 107 -1.00 16.27 8.08
C ARG A 107 0.28 17.06 7.85
N GLU A 108 1.41 16.60 8.39
CA GLU A 108 2.72 17.27 8.24
C GLU A 108 3.15 17.41 6.78
N VAL A 109 2.94 16.36 5.98
CA VAL A 109 3.35 16.34 4.57
C VAL A 109 2.25 16.81 3.61
N GLY A 110 1.04 17.07 4.12
CA GLY A 110 -0.12 17.42 3.29
C GLY A 110 -0.52 16.28 2.37
N ALA A 111 -0.64 15.05 2.89
CA ALA A 111 -0.86 13.85 2.10
C ALA A 111 -2.20 13.89 1.36
N ASP A 112 -2.18 13.50 0.08
CA ASP A 112 -3.37 13.27 -0.74
C ASP A 112 -3.96 11.88 -0.52
N LEU A 113 -3.10 10.92 -0.10
CA LEU A 113 -3.46 9.53 0.06
C LEU A 113 -2.70 8.89 1.22
N ILE A 114 -3.40 8.10 2.01
CA ILE A 114 -2.80 7.18 2.99
C ILE A 114 -3.07 5.76 2.53
N ILE A 115 -2.04 4.91 2.48
CA ILE A 115 -2.17 3.48 2.18
C ILE A 115 -1.76 2.68 3.41
N VAL A 116 -2.64 1.80 3.89
CA VAL A 116 -2.36 0.92 5.02
C VAL A 116 -2.74 -0.53 4.68
N GLY A 117 -2.07 -1.49 5.32
CA GLY A 117 -2.46 -2.89 5.21
C GLY A 117 -3.79 -3.17 5.93
N SER A 118 -4.56 -4.11 5.43
CA SER A 118 -5.83 -4.52 6.07
C SER A 118 -5.63 -5.26 7.38
N ARG A 119 -4.42 -5.79 7.66
CA ARG A 119 -4.04 -6.50 8.88
C ARG A 119 -2.60 -6.17 9.21
N GLY A 120 -2.33 -5.93 10.48
CA GLY A 120 -0.98 -5.77 11.02
C GLY A 120 -0.43 -7.08 11.61
N VAL A 121 0.60 -6.95 12.43
CA VAL A 121 1.33 -8.06 13.08
C VAL A 121 0.42 -8.97 13.91
N THR A 122 -0.65 -8.44 14.52
CA THR A 122 -1.56 -9.21 15.40
C THR A 122 -2.51 -10.16 14.69
N GLY A 123 -2.66 -10.06 13.37
CA GLY A 123 -3.31 -11.06 12.49
C GLY A 123 -4.69 -11.58 12.88
N LEU A 124 -5.48 -10.87 13.69
CA LEU A 124 -6.79 -11.32 14.14
C LEU A 124 -7.74 -11.54 12.95
N GLU A 125 -8.02 -12.81 12.66
CA GLU A 125 -8.77 -13.25 11.48
C GLU A 125 -10.23 -12.80 11.42
N ARG A 126 -10.78 -12.28 12.50
CA ARG A 126 -12.21 -11.95 12.62
C ARG A 126 -12.58 -10.50 12.35
N LEU A 127 -11.62 -9.60 12.20
CA LEU A 127 -11.88 -8.20 11.90
C LEU A 127 -11.76 -7.95 10.40
N ILE A 128 -12.68 -7.21 9.83
CA ILE A 128 -12.72 -6.82 8.41
C ILE A 128 -11.53 -5.93 8.07
N ALA A 129 -11.06 -5.13 9.05
CA ALA A 129 -9.83 -4.35 8.99
C ALA A 129 -9.15 -4.39 10.38
N GLY A 130 -7.81 -4.28 10.43
CA GLY A 130 -7.08 -4.13 11.69
C GLY A 130 -7.41 -2.81 12.38
N SER A 131 -7.23 -2.74 13.69
CA SER A 131 -7.58 -1.56 14.50
C SER A 131 -6.92 -0.25 14.00
N THR A 132 -5.68 -0.34 13.53
CA THR A 132 -4.97 0.80 12.93
C THR A 132 -5.64 1.27 11.64
N ALA A 133 -5.96 0.35 10.72
CA ALA A 133 -6.61 0.68 9.46
C ALA A 133 -8.00 1.28 9.68
N GLU A 134 -8.78 0.73 10.60
CA GLU A 134 -10.09 1.26 10.97
C GLU A 134 -9.98 2.69 11.52
N HIS A 135 -9.04 2.95 12.42
CA HIS A 135 -8.80 4.27 13.00
C HIS A 135 -8.39 5.28 11.92
N VAL A 136 -7.45 4.90 11.05
CA VAL A 136 -6.98 5.77 9.96
C VAL A 136 -8.13 6.10 9.00
N VAL A 137 -8.94 5.12 8.60
CA VAL A 137 -10.10 5.36 7.72
C VAL A 137 -11.11 6.32 8.34
N ARG A 138 -11.33 6.24 9.65
CA ARG A 138 -12.29 7.11 10.33
C ARG A 138 -11.81 8.54 10.49
N ASP A 139 -10.51 8.74 10.78
CA ASP A 139 -10.00 10.03 11.26
C ASP A 139 -9.10 10.74 10.24
N ALA A 140 -8.88 10.17 9.06
CA ALA A 140 -8.06 10.78 8.02
C ALA A 140 -8.75 11.99 7.37
N GLY A 141 -7.96 13.04 7.10
CA GLY A 141 -8.38 14.23 6.36
C GLY A 141 -8.20 14.12 4.84
N CYS A 142 -7.76 12.96 4.33
CA CYS A 142 -7.53 12.71 2.91
C CYS A 142 -8.05 11.32 2.51
N THR A 143 -7.86 10.92 1.26
CA THR A 143 -8.21 9.57 0.80
C THR A 143 -7.43 8.50 1.55
N VAL A 144 -8.10 7.39 1.88
CA VAL A 144 -7.46 6.22 2.50
C VAL A 144 -7.72 4.98 1.64
N GLU A 145 -6.65 4.27 1.33
CA GLU A 145 -6.70 2.97 0.66
C GLU A 145 -6.25 1.88 1.64
N VAL A 146 -7.10 0.86 1.83
CA VAL A 146 -6.76 -0.33 2.63
C VAL A 146 -6.37 -1.46 1.71
N ALA A 147 -5.08 -1.73 1.63
CA ALA A 147 -4.51 -2.75 0.77
C ALA A 147 -4.69 -4.15 1.35
N ARG A 148 -5.02 -5.11 0.49
CA ARG A 148 -5.13 -6.53 0.84
C ARG A 148 -4.38 -7.38 -0.17
N PRO A 149 -3.75 -8.47 0.26
CA PRO A 149 -3.27 -9.47 -0.67
C PRO A 149 -4.43 -10.00 -1.51
N LYS A 150 -4.19 -10.10 -2.81
CA LYS A 150 -5.18 -10.65 -3.73
C LYS A 150 -5.35 -12.15 -3.44
N ARG A 151 -6.58 -12.60 -3.22
CA ARG A 151 -6.93 -14.00 -3.01
C ARG A 151 -8.19 -14.33 -3.80
N TYR A 152 -8.00 -14.80 -5.03
CA TYR A 152 -9.06 -15.31 -5.88
C TYR A 152 -8.66 -16.71 -6.35
N PRO A 153 -8.92 -17.77 -5.55
CA PRO A 153 -8.48 -19.13 -5.87
C PRO A 153 -9.02 -19.62 -7.21
N GLU A 154 -10.17 -19.10 -7.64
CA GLU A 154 -10.79 -19.43 -8.94
C GLU A 154 -9.98 -18.88 -10.13
N VAL A 155 -9.11 -17.90 -9.89
CA VAL A 155 -8.28 -17.22 -10.91
C VAL A 155 -6.82 -17.64 -10.83
N GLU A 156 -6.38 -18.16 -9.68
CA GLU A 156 -4.97 -18.59 -9.48
C GLU A 156 -4.55 -19.75 -10.39
N GLY A 157 -5.52 -20.52 -10.92
CA GLY A 157 -5.27 -21.59 -11.88
C GLY A 157 -5.35 -21.17 -13.35
N LEU A 158 -5.80 -19.97 -13.64
CA LEU A 158 -5.76 -19.42 -14.98
C LEU A 158 -4.37 -18.82 -15.21
N ALA A 159 -3.47 -19.63 -15.78
CA ALA A 159 -2.32 -19.07 -16.46
C ALA A 159 -2.88 -18.09 -17.49
N VAL A 160 -2.79 -16.81 -17.20
CA VAL A 160 -2.94 -15.79 -18.25
C VAL A 160 -1.78 -16.06 -19.18
N ALA A 161 -2.04 -16.84 -20.23
CA ALA A 161 -1.14 -16.86 -21.34
C ALA A 161 -1.03 -15.41 -21.77
N LEU A 162 0.14 -14.81 -21.56
CA LEU A 162 0.52 -13.59 -22.24
C LEU A 162 0.53 -13.97 -23.72
N VAL A 163 -0.65 -13.88 -24.33
CA VAL A 163 -0.73 -13.89 -25.80
C VAL A 163 -0.03 -12.61 -26.17
N ASP A 164 1.13 -12.75 -26.81
CA ASP A 164 1.77 -11.62 -27.49
C ASP A 164 0.67 -10.95 -28.29
N PRO A 165 0.33 -9.69 -28.01
CA PRO A 165 -0.73 -9.06 -28.76
C PRO A 165 -0.25 -8.96 -30.19
N ASP A 166 -0.86 -9.74 -31.09
CA ASP A 166 -0.72 -9.50 -32.51
C ASP A 166 -1.09 -8.03 -32.71
N PRO A 167 -0.14 -7.18 -33.15
CA PRO A 167 -0.40 -5.74 -33.31
C PRO A 167 -1.54 -5.44 -34.30
N SER A 168 -1.99 -6.44 -35.04
CA SER A 168 -3.13 -6.35 -35.96
C SER A 168 -4.47 -6.63 -35.32
N THR A 169 -4.51 -7.20 -34.10
CA THR A 169 -5.75 -7.45 -33.40
C THR A 169 -5.97 -6.38 -32.32
N ALA A 170 -7.06 -5.65 -32.43
CA ALA A 170 -7.49 -4.75 -31.36
C ALA A 170 -7.57 -5.56 -30.05
N TYR A 171 -6.79 -5.18 -29.03
CA TYR A 171 -6.82 -5.83 -27.74
C TYR A 171 -8.21 -5.77 -27.15
N VAL A 172 -8.87 -6.90 -27.10
CA VAL A 172 -10.13 -7.09 -26.39
C VAL A 172 -9.79 -7.78 -25.08
N PRO A 173 -9.81 -7.09 -23.93
CA PRO A 173 -9.53 -7.72 -22.63
C PRO A 173 -10.49 -8.88 -22.40
N PRO A 174 -9.99 -10.08 -22.05
CA PRO A 174 -10.84 -11.21 -21.76
C PRO A 174 -11.83 -10.86 -20.64
N HIS A 175 -13.06 -11.28 -20.78
CA HIS A 175 -14.17 -11.13 -19.82
C HIS A 175 -14.72 -9.73 -19.57
N ARG A 176 -14.00 -8.69 -19.94
CA ARG A 176 -14.43 -7.33 -19.60
C ARG A 176 -15.57 -6.83 -20.49
N TYR A 177 -15.70 -7.42 -21.67
CA TYR A 177 -16.63 -7.00 -22.73
C TYR A 177 -17.41 -8.15 -23.34
N THR A 178 -17.31 -9.35 -22.81
CA THR A 178 -18.24 -10.41 -23.15
C THR A 178 -19.52 -10.12 -22.38
N TYR A 179 -20.51 -9.64 -23.08
CA TYR A 179 -21.86 -9.40 -22.55
C TYR A 179 -22.55 -10.67 -22.01
N GLU A 180 -21.88 -11.79 -22.06
CA GLU A 180 -22.27 -13.06 -21.47
C GLU A 180 -21.95 -13.17 -19.98
N ASP A 181 -21.11 -12.28 -19.41
CA ASP A 181 -20.90 -12.22 -17.97
C ASP A 181 -22.13 -11.59 -17.31
N HIS A 182 -22.88 -12.38 -16.58
CA HIS A 182 -24.08 -11.95 -15.85
C HIS A 182 -23.87 -10.72 -14.97
N ARG A 183 -22.64 -10.48 -14.51
CA ARG A 183 -22.28 -9.29 -13.72
C ARG A 183 -22.28 -8.01 -14.56
N VAL A 184 -22.06 -8.10 -15.84
CA VAL A 184 -22.15 -6.94 -16.75
C VAL A 184 -23.59 -6.67 -17.14
N ASN A 185 -24.40 -7.72 -17.28
CA ASN A 185 -25.83 -7.61 -17.62
C ASN A 185 -26.67 -7.06 -16.46
N LEU A 186 -26.15 -7.06 -15.24
CA LEU A 186 -26.82 -6.50 -14.06
C LEU A 186 -26.62 -4.99 -13.92
N ARG A 187 -25.85 -4.33 -14.76
CA ARG A 187 -25.82 -2.87 -14.79
C ARG A 187 -27.08 -2.38 -15.50
N PRO A 188 -27.94 -1.61 -14.81
CA PRO A 188 -29.03 -0.94 -15.45
C PRO A 188 -28.47 -0.08 -16.59
N VAL A 189 -29.00 -0.23 -17.78
CA VAL A 189 -28.68 0.60 -18.95
C VAL A 189 -29.07 2.08 -18.69
N GLU A 190 -29.81 2.30 -17.63
CA GLU A 190 -30.37 3.57 -17.21
C GLU A 190 -29.70 4.12 -15.91
N TRP A 191 -28.37 4.13 -15.87
CA TRP A 191 -27.73 4.94 -14.85
C TRP A 191 -27.82 6.41 -15.30
N PRO A 192 -28.60 7.25 -14.62
CA PRO A 192 -28.57 8.67 -14.94
C PRO A 192 -27.18 9.22 -14.70
N LEU A 193 -26.66 9.95 -15.69
CA LEU A 193 -25.43 10.71 -15.61
C LEU A 193 -25.53 11.78 -14.50
#